data_83f5e9e1f015451088a7bd0c1d7df746
#
_entry.id   83f5e9e1f015451088a7bd0c1d7df746
#
_cell.length_a   1.000
_cell.length_b   1.000
_cell.length_c   1.000
_cell.angle_alpha   90.00
_cell.angle_beta   90.00
_cell.angle_gamma   90.00
#
_symmetry.space_group_name_H-M   'P 1'
#
loop_
_entity.id
_entity.type
_entity.pdbx_description
1 polymer ?
#
loop_
_entity_poly.entity_id
_entity_poly.type
_entity_poly.pdbx_seq_one_letter_code
_entity_poly.pdbx_strand_id
1 'polypeptide(L)'
;HCSLDGSLDWIRDTYAHSPTDFFKLLDDQEHQRNHLVFTTTGCFSKGFNDAWIKLAMIRLARQKTKMSAQQKQSIFRWAPHLIRQTTKHKLTERVVKKLMNSDVKNWKQILIQEYLLDPDADSPIPDMLPEFKDKIDWSGLVKVLRESLPKRTSANIKHRMKKIRGEFNDACQGIYAQWLRHSKWHSPLLILDEAHHAKNDHTNLAQLFRQSSADDVSLLRGKFQRMLFLTATPFQLGHQELIRVIRSFDAIRWSSRRAPTISRDEVQSEIKQLEVALDANRRAGRQLDRLWGEIRPEMLSELSIDAWW
;
A
#
# COMPACT_ATOMS: atom_id res chain seq x y z
N HIS A 1 24.89 -12.20 7.60
CA HIS A 1 25.37 -11.62 6.33
C HIS A 1 26.02 -12.73 5.50
N CYS A 2 25.47 -13.00 4.33
CA CYS A 2 26.01 -13.99 3.39
C CYS A 2 26.53 -13.27 2.15
N SER A 3 27.65 -13.70 1.60
CA SER A 3 28.07 -13.28 0.27
C SER A 3 27.30 -14.12 -0.78
N LEU A 4 26.84 -13.49 -1.86
CA LEU A 4 26.05 -14.15 -2.91
C LEU A 4 26.91 -14.94 -3.90
N ASP A 5 28.19 -14.61 -4.03
CA ASP A 5 29.08 -15.11 -5.08
C ASP A 5 30.48 -15.46 -4.56
N GLY A 6 30.65 -15.54 -3.24
CA GLY A 6 31.97 -15.76 -2.64
C GLY A 6 32.87 -14.52 -2.61
N SER A 7 32.40 -13.37 -3.14
CA SER A 7 33.07 -12.09 -2.97
C SER A 7 32.80 -11.54 -1.56
N LEU A 8 33.66 -10.65 -1.09
CA LEU A 8 33.52 -9.99 0.23
C LEU A 8 32.44 -8.89 0.24
N ASP A 9 31.62 -8.79 -0.80
CA ASP A 9 30.54 -7.82 -0.87
C ASP A 9 29.35 -8.27 0.01
N TRP A 10 29.20 -7.59 1.13
CA TRP A 10 28.15 -7.86 2.10
C TRP A 10 26.78 -7.43 1.56
N ILE A 11 25.80 -8.33 1.68
CA ILE A 11 24.41 -7.98 1.44
C ILE A 11 23.96 -7.05 2.56
N ARG A 12 23.49 -5.87 2.18
CA ARG A 12 22.83 -4.93 3.11
C ARG A 12 21.35 -5.21 3.08
N ASP A 13 20.79 -5.50 4.25
CA ASP A 13 19.37 -5.71 4.45
C ASP A 13 18.81 -4.74 5.49
N THR A 14 17.51 -4.51 5.42
CA THR A 14 16.81 -3.65 6.35
C THR A 14 15.33 -4.00 6.42
N TYR A 15 14.66 -3.43 7.43
CA TYR A 15 13.22 -3.60 7.66
C TYR A 15 12.52 -2.25 7.53
N ALA A 16 11.43 -2.21 6.76
CA ALA A 16 10.49 -1.10 6.72
C ALA A 16 9.21 -1.50 7.46
N HIS A 17 9.01 -0.98 8.65
CA HIS A 17 7.84 -1.29 9.47
C HIS A 17 6.63 -0.42 9.14
N SER A 18 6.85 0.69 8.49
CA SER A 18 5.82 1.66 8.12
C SER A 18 6.02 2.21 6.70
N PRO A 19 4.99 2.80 6.08
CA PRO A 19 5.15 3.54 4.84
C PRO A 19 6.23 4.63 4.90
N THR A 20 6.37 5.28 6.05
CA THR A 20 7.39 6.32 6.28
C THR A 20 8.79 5.75 6.19
N ASP A 21 9.05 4.62 6.85
CA ASP A 21 10.36 3.96 6.81
C ASP A 21 10.71 3.56 5.39
N PHE A 22 9.73 2.95 4.67
CA PHE A 22 9.93 2.55 3.29
C PHE A 22 10.32 3.74 2.39
N PHE A 23 9.63 4.89 2.52
CA PHE A 23 9.97 6.07 1.73
C PHE A 23 11.32 6.67 2.12
N LYS A 24 11.71 6.66 3.40
CA LYS A 24 13.05 7.10 3.83
C LYS A 24 14.16 6.25 3.21
N LEU A 25 13.97 4.93 3.10
CA LEU A 25 14.94 4.05 2.43
C LEU A 25 15.10 4.37 0.93
N LEU A 26 14.13 5.04 0.32
CA LEU A 26 14.21 5.47 -1.07
C LEU A 26 14.89 6.85 -1.24
N ASP A 27 15.03 7.63 -0.18
CA ASP A 27 15.76 8.91 -0.18
C ASP A 27 17.28 8.70 -0.36
N ASP A 28 17.80 7.53 0.03
CA ASP A 28 19.20 7.18 -0.15
C ASP A 28 19.57 7.13 -1.64
N GLN A 29 20.79 7.52 -1.95
CA GLN A 29 21.35 7.41 -3.30
C GLN A 29 21.37 5.93 -3.73
N GLU A 30 21.15 5.66 -5.03
CA GLU A 30 20.96 4.30 -5.55
C GLU A 30 22.05 3.32 -5.13
N HIS A 31 23.33 3.75 -5.09
CA HIS A 31 24.46 2.92 -4.67
C HIS A 31 24.53 2.69 -3.15
N GLN A 32 23.79 3.46 -2.35
CA GLN A 32 23.72 3.33 -0.89
C GLN A 32 22.50 2.54 -0.44
N ARG A 33 21.55 2.29 -1.33
CA ARG A 33 20.32 1.57 -1.00
C ARG A 33 20.59 0.14 -0.56
N ASN A 34 19.72 -0.36 0.30
CA ASN A 34 19.80 -1.73 0.76
C ASN A 34 19.47 -2.71 -0.37
N HIS A 35 20.16 -3.85 -0.41
CA HIS A 35 19.93 -4.90 -1.41
C HIS A 35 18.62 -5.63 -1.14
N LEU A 36 18.28 -5.83 0.15
CA LEU A 36 17.05 -6.47 0.60
C LEU A 36 16.29 -5.52 1.53
N VAL A 37 15.00 -5.35 1.27
CA VAL A 37 14.10 -4.60 2.13
C VAL A 37 12.95 -5.52 2.54
N PHE A 38 12.93 -5.89 3.81
CA PHE A 38 11.83 -6.64 4.40
C PHE A 38 10.72 -5.68 4.82
N THR A 39 9.49 -5.99 4.43
CA THR A 39 8.36 -5.12 4.77
C THR A 39 7.08 -5.93 4.97
N THR A 40 6.12 -5.35 5.64
CA THR A 40 4.77 -5.91 5.73
C THR A 40 3.89 -5.35 4.62
N THR A 41 2.87 -6.08 4.23
CA THR A 41 1.84 -5.60 3.29
C THR A 41 1.18 -4.29 3.75
N GLY A 42 1.19 -4.05 5.07
CA GLY A 42 0.72 -2.82 5.68
C GLY A 42 1.47 -1.56 5.24
N CYS A 43 2.75 -1.68 4.85
CA CYS A 43 3.53 -0.55 4.33
C CYS A 43 2.93 0.06 3.06
N PHE A 44 2.23 -0.74 2.27
CA PHE A 44 1.65 -0.28 1.00
C PHE A 44 0.15 -0.02 1.07
N SER A 45 -0.55 -0.62 2.05
CA SER A 45 -2.01 -0.63 2.10
C SER A 45 -2.62 0.32 3.14
N LYS A 46 -1.89 0.65 4.21
CA LYS A 46 -2.44 1.41 5.34
C LYS A 46 -2.32 2.92 5.22
N GLY A 47 -1.58 3.42 4.23
CA GLY A 47 -1.29 4.85 4.11
C GLY A 47 -0.37 5.38 5.21
N PHE A 48 -0.06 6.66 5.16
CA PHE A 48 0.76 7.31 6.18
C PHE A 48 -0.01 7.51 7.48
N ASN A 49 0.43 6.84 8.54
CA ASN A 49 -0.07 7.07 9.90
C ASN A 49 0.81 8.01 10.73
N ASP A 50 1.98 8.35 10.20
CA ASP A 50 2.91 9.26 10.85
C ASP A 50 2.33 10.68 11.00
N ALA A 51 2.46 11.21 12.21
CA ALA A 51 1.89 12.53 12.56
C ALA A 51 2.58 13.68 11.81
N TRP A 52 3.90 13.58 11.60
CA TRP A 52 4.66 14.63 10.94
C TRP A 52 4.40 14.67 9.45
N ILE A 53 4.27 13.50 8.81
CA ILE A 53 3.88 13.43 7.40
C ILE A 53 2.46 13.99 7.21
N LYS A 54 1.51 13.63 8.06
CA LYS A 54 0.16 14.21 8.02
C LYS A 54 0.18 15.73 8.20
N LEU A 55 1.05 16.24 9.05
CA LEU A 55 1.21 17.68 9.23
C LEU A 55 1.83 18.33 7.99
N ALA A 56 2.81 17.68 7.35
CA ALA A 56 3.39 18.13 6.07
C ALA A 56 2.35 18.15 4.94
N MET A 57 1.48 17.14 4.88
CA MET A 57 0.34 17.13 3.94
C MET A 57 -0.58 18.33 4.15
N ILE A 58 -0.94 18.65 5.40
CA ILE A 58 -1.75 19.84 5.72
C ILE A 58 -1.05 21.11 5.24
N ARG A 59 0.28 21.22 5.45
CA ARG A 59 1.07 22.36 4.97
C ARG A 59 1.02 22.48 3.44
N LEU A 60 1.28 21.40 2.73
CA LEU A 60 1.27 21.37 1.26
C LEU A 60 -0.11 21.71 0.69
N ALA A 61 -1.18 21.12 1.23
CA ALA A 61 -2.56 21.42 0.84
C ALA A 61 -2.90 22.91 1.06
N ARG A 62 -2.44 23.49 2.18
CA ARG A 62 -2.62 24.92 2.47
C ARG A 62 -1.93 25.83 1.42
N GLN A 63 -0.80 25.40 0.88
CA GLN A 63 -0.09 26.17 -0.14
C GLN A 63 -0.79 26.16 -1.51
N LYS A 64 -1.59 25.12 -1.80
CA LYS A 64 -2.30 24.98 -3.07
C LYS A 64 -3.56 25.82 -3.19
N THR A 65 -4.03 26.44 -2.11
CA THR A 65 -5.27 27.22 -2.14
C THR A 65 -5.18 28.47 -1.28
N LYS A 66 -5.85 29.53 -1.73
CA LYS A 66 -6.02 30.73 -0.90
C LYS A 66 -7.01 30.43 0.23
N MET A 67 -6.56 30.61 1.47
CA MET A 67 -7.36 30.42 2.68
C MET A 67 -7.49 31.75 3.44
N SER A 68 -8.68 32.00 4.01
CA SER A 68 -8.92 33.15 4.88
C SER A 68 -8.11 33.04 6.18
N ALA A 69 -7.91 34.17 6.86
CA ALA A 69 -7.25 34.20 8.18
C ALA A 69 -7.94 33.27 9.17
N GLN A 70 -9.27 33.23 9.17
CA GLN A 70 -10.06 32.35 10.06
C GLN A 70 -9.84 30.86 9.75
N GLN A 71 -9.76 30.46 8.48
CA GLN A 71 -9.47 29.08 8.08
C GLN A 71 -8.07 28.67 8.52
N LYS A 72 -7.05 29.54 8.31
CA LYS A 72 -5.68 29.29 8.77
C LYS A 72 -5.62 29.10 10.29
N GLN A 73 -6.33 29.94 11.05
CA GLN A 73 -6.40 29.82 12.49
C GLN A 73 -7.07 28.50 12.94
N SER A 74 -8.16 28.10 12.25
CA SER A 74 -8.79 26.81 12.53
C SER A 74 -7.85 25.64 12.29
N ILE A 75 -7.05 25.68 11.20
CA ILE A 75 -6.04 24.64 10.93
C ILE A 75 -5.02 24.59 12.08
N PHE A 76 -4.44 25.71 12.51
CA PHE A 76 -3.45 25.70 13.58
C PHE A 76 -4.00 25.14 14.88
N ARG A 77 -5.24 25.48 15.22
CA ARG A 77 -5.91 24.97 16.42
C ARG A 77 -6.21 23.48 16.37
N TRP A 78 -6.70 22.99 15.22
CA TRP A 78 -7.25 21.63 15.14
C TRP A 78 -6.26 20.60 14.57
N ALA A 79 -5.16 21.01 13.94
CA ALA A 79 -4.14 20.08 13.43
C ALA A 79 -3.64 19.06 14.47
N PRO A 80 -3.33 19.44 15.73
CA PRO A 80 -2.94 18.47 16.76
C PRO A 80 -3.98 17.38 17.00
N HIS A 81 -5.26 17.75 16.90
CA HIS A 81 -6.38 16.81 17.08
C HIS A 81 -6.62 15.92 15.86
N LEU A 82 -6.25 16.37 14.65
CA LEU A 82 -6.35 15.58 13.45
C LEU A 82 -5.28 14.48 13.40
N ILE A 83 -4.03 14.84 13.69
CA ILE A 83 -2.88 13.94 13.50
C ILE A 83 -2.69 12.94 14.64
N ARG A 84 -3.33 13.10 15.81
CA ARG A 84 -3.22 12.22 16.99
C ARG A 84 -1.77 11.87 17.34
N GLN A 85 -0.98 12.88 17.59
CA GLN A 85 0.39 12.65 18.01
C GLN A 85 0.46 11.88 19.34
N THR A 86 1.32 10.87 19.41
CA THR A 86 1.51 9.99 20.58
C THR A 86 2.81 10.28 21.36
N THR A 87 3.45 11.44 21.14
CA THR A 87 4.68 11.79 21.84
C THR A 87 4.41 12.22 23.28
N LYS A 88 5.44 12.12 24.15
CA LYS A 88 5.40 12.53 25.57
C LYS A 88 5.04 14.00 25.73
N HIS A 89 5.39 14.84 24.77
CA HIS A 89 5.12 16.28 24.77
C HIS A 89 3.96 16.62 23.81
N LYS A 90 3.06 17.47 24.27
CA LYS A 90 1.86 17.86 23.54
C LYS A 90 2.19 18.86 22.44
N LEU A 91 1.86 18.54 21.21
CA LEU A 91 1.92 19.48 20.09
C LEU A 91 0.93 20.63 20.31
N THR A 92 1.44 21.84 20.48
CA THR A 92 0.65 23.04 20.70
C THR A 92 0.34 23.80 19.41
N GLU A 93 -0.69 24.65 19.44
CA GLU A 93 -1.02 25.55 18.32
C GLU A 93 0.16 26.43 17.90
N ARG A 94 0.97 26.90 18.88
CA ARG A 94 2.17 27.71 18.63
C ARG A 94 3.20 26.94 17.78
N VAL A 95 3.46 25.69 18.13
CA VAL A 95 4.44 24.85 17.41
C VAL A 95 3.92 24.52 16.01
N VAL A 96 2.63 24.16 15.88
CA VAL A 96 2.02 23.95 14.56
C VAL A 96 2.19 25.17 13.68
N LYS A 97 1.92 26.38 14.20
CA LYS A 97 2.10 27.63 13.44
C LYS A 97 3.56 27.83 13.01
N LYS A 98 4.53 27.54 13.90
CA LYS A 98 5.97 27.62 13.59
C LYS A 98 6.35 26.66 12.47
N LEU A 99 5.93 25.40 12.55
CA LEU A 99 6.18 24.38 11.52
C LEU A 99 5.52 24.73 10.17
N MET A 100 4.25 25.14 10.21
CA MET A 100 3.51 25.48 9.00
C MET A 100 4.08 26.68 8.23
N ASN A 101 4.80 27.55 8.89
CA ASN A 101 5.40 28.74 8.29
C ASN A 101 6.89 28.57 7.96
N SER A 102 7.52 27.48 8.39
CA SER A 102 8.91 27.13 8.06
C SER A 102 8.99 26.15 6.90
N ASP A 103 10.16 26.02 6.29
CA ASP A 103 10.42 24.95 5.32
C ASP A 103 10.43 23.60 6.05
N VAL A 104 9.97 22.54 5.35
CA VAL A 104 9.94 21.18 5.89
C VAL A 104 11.34 20.68 6.26
N LYS A 105 12.37 21.09 5.52
CA LYS A 105 13.78 20.75 5.82
C LYS A 105 14.24 21.23 7.20
N ASN A 106 13.62 22.29 7.72
CA ASN A 106 13.94 22.85 9.03
C ASN A 106 13.14 22.20 10.17
N TRP A 107 12.20 21.32 9.86
CA TRP A 107 11.30 20.75 10.87
C TRP A 107 12.03 19.89 11.90
N LYS A 108 13.05 19.13 11.50
CA LYS A 108 13.86 18.35 12.46
C LYS A 108 14.38 19.25 13.57
N GLN A 109 15.03 20.36 13.24
CA GLN A 109 15.58 21.29 14.22
C GLN A 109 14.52 21.93 15.11
N ILE A 110 13.38 22.33 14.52
CA ILE A 110 12.28 22.93 15.27
C ILE A 110 11.70 21.91 16.25
N LEU A 111 11.51 20.67 15.85
CA LEU A 111 10.94 19.62 16.69
C LEU A 111 11.87 19.22 17.82
N ILE A 112 13.18 19.19 17.60
CA ILE A 112 14.19 18.98 18.66
C ILE A 112 14.13 20.14 19.68
N GLN A 113 14.12 21.38 19.22
CA GLN A 113 14.02 22.56 20.09
C GLN A 113 12.75 22.60 20.94
N GLU A 114 11.65 22.06 20.43
CA GLU A 114 10.38 21.99 21.12
C GLU A 114 10.17 20.65 21.89
N TYR A 115 11.23 19.84 22.03
CA TYR A 115 11.23 18.53 22.71
C TYR A 115 10.21 17.53 22.16
N LEU A 116 9.90 17.60 20.87
CA LEU A 116 8.95 16.73 20.17
C LEU A 116 9.63 15.63 19.35
N LEU A 117 10.93 15.73 19.16
CA LEU A 117 11.76 14.76 18.45
C LEU A 117 13.07 14.60 19.21
N ASP A 118 13.58 13.37 19.24
CA ASP A 118 14.89 13.07 19.78
C ASP A 118 15.98 13.69 18.87
N PRO A 119 17.05 14.28 19.44
CA PRO A 119 18.18 14.81 18.67
C PRO A 119 18.81 13.79 17.71
N ASP A 120 18.88 12.52 18.13
CA ASP A 120 19.48 11.44 17.36
C ASP A 120 18.49 10.80 16.34
N ALA A 121 17.22 11.19 16.38
CA ALA A 121 16.24 10.69 15.43
C ALA A 121 16.51 11.18 13.99
N ASP A 122 16.16 10.38 13.01
CA ASP A 122 16.18 10.76 11.59
C ASP A 122 15.21 11.91 11.28
N SER A 123 15.33 12.47 10.06
CA SER A 123 14.35 13.42 9.57
C SER A 123 12.92 12.84 9.70
N PRO A 124 11.98 13.59 10.29
CA PRO A 124 10.61 13.08 10.46
C PRO A 124 9.85 12.91 9.15
N ILE A 125 10.36 13.49 8.06
CA ILE A 125 9.69 13.52 6.75
C ILE A 125 10.69 13.06 5.69
N PRO A 126 10.32 12.08 4.84
CA PRO A 126 11.10 11.70 3.67
C PRO A 126 11.30 12.87 2.71
N ASP A 127 12.51 13.02 2.18
CA ASP A 127 12.89 14.15 1.32
C ASP A 127 12.12 14.15 -0.01
N MET A 128 11.76 12.97 -0.51
CA MET A 128 11.02 12.83 -1.77
C MET A 128 9.55 13.30 -1.70
N LEU A 129 8.95 13.40 -0.51
CA LEU A 129 7.52 13.75 -0.41
C LEU A 129 7.18 15.16 -0.93
N PRO A 130 7.97 16.22 -0.68
CA PRO A 130 7.73 17.54 -1.25
C PRO A 130 7.86 17.62 -2.77
N GLU A 131 8.62 16.71 -3.40
CA GLU A 131 8.88 16.75 -4.86
C GLU A 131 7.63 16.47 -5.70
N PHE A 132 6.69 15.70 -5.16
CA PHE A 132 5.47 15.31 -5.87
C PHE A 132 4.28 16.25 -5.67
N LYS A 133 4.47 17.36 -4.96
CA LYS A 133 3.38 18.30 -4.61
C LYS A 133 2.50 18.73 -5.77
N ASP A 134 3.09 18.84 -6.98
CA ASP A 134 2.39 19.34 -8.17
C ASP A 134 1.68 18.22 -8.96
N LYS A 135 1.98 16.96 -8.66
CA LYS A 135 1.39 15.79 -9.31
C LYS A 135 0.25 15.16 -8.50
N ILE A 136 0.01 15.66 -7.31
CA ILE A 136 -0.97 15.16 -6.37
C ILE A 136 -2.24 15.99 -6.42
N ASP A 137 -3.38 15.33 -6.45
CA ASP A 137 -4.66 15.99 -6.24
C ASP A 137 -4.91 16.24 -4.76
N TRP A 138 -4.83 17.49 -4.36
CA TRP A 138 -5.05 17.94 -2.98
C TRP A 138 -6.51 18.31 -2.69
N SER A 139 -7.41 18.23 -3.66
CA SER A 139 -8.78 18.74 -3.57
C SER A 139 -9.56 18.17 -2.38
N GLY A 140 -9.47 16.85 -2.16
CA GLY A 140 -10.11 16.18 -1.05
C GLY A 140 -9.63 16.70 0.31
N LEU A 141 -8.30 16.81 0.49
CA LEU A 141 -7.74 17.33 1.73
C LEU A 141 -8.05 18.82 1.92
N VAL A 142 -7.94 19.63 0.88
CA VAL A 142 -8.30 21.05 0.89
C VAL A 142 -9.77 21.22 1.31
N LYS A 143 -10.68 20.41 0.79
CA LYS A 143 -12.10 20.44 1.16
C LYS A 143 -12.28 20.19 2.66
N VAL A 144 -11.67 19.15 3.21
CA VAL A 144 -11.74 18.86 4.66
C VAL A 144 -11.22 20.03 5.48
N LEU A 145 -10.06 20.60 5.12
CA LEU A 145 -9.45 21.70 5.85
C LEU A 145 -10.27 23.02 5.77
N ARG A 146 -10.97 23.27 4.68
CA ARG A 146 -11.75 24.50 4.48
C ARG A 146 -13.17 24.41 5.03
N GLU A 147 -13.82 23.27 4.89
CA GLU A 147 -15.27 23.13 5.08
C GLU A 147 -15.60 22.36 6.35
N SER A 148 -14.84 21.31 6.69
CA SER A 148 -15.17 20.43 7.82
C SER A 148 -14.64 20.95 9.15
N LEU A 149 -13.51 21.69 9.18
CA LEU A 149 -12.92 22.15 10.44
C LEU A 149 -13.81 23.11 11.22
N PRO A 150 -13.96 22.92 12.54
CA PRO A 150 -14.78 23.79 13.35
C PRO A 150 -14.19 25.20 13.46
N LYS A 151 -15.00 26.22 13.25
CA LYS A 151 -14.60 27.63 13.46
C LYS A 151 -14.56 27.99 14.95
N ARG A 152 -15.39 27.32 15.77
CA ARG A 152 -15.52 27.57 17.24
C ARG A 152 -15.64 26.25 17.99
N THR A 153 -15.26 26.24 19.24
CA THR A 153 -15.48 25.12 20.17
C THR A 153 -16.96 25.00 20.50
N SER A 154 -17.52 23.80 20.50
CA SER A 154 -18.91 23.52 20.86
C SER A 154 -19.00 22.30 21.77
N ALA A 155 -20.13 22.12 22.48
CA ALA A 155 -20.34 20.98 23.37
C ALA A 155 -20.08 19.61 22.68
N ASN A 156 -20.47 19.48 21.43
CA ASN A 156 -20.31 18.22 20.66
C ASN A 156 -18.99 18.15 19.86
N ILE A 157 -17.97 18.93 20.23
CA ILE A 157 -16.70 19.01 19.47
C ILE A 157 -16.01 17.66 19.33
N LYS A 158 -16.04 16.81 20.36
CA LYS A 158 -15.41 15.48 20.35
C LYS A 158 -16.00 14.58 19.26
N HIS A 159 -17.33 14.55 19.16
CA HIS A 159 -18.03 13.74 18.15
C HIS A 159 -17.76 14.26 16.73
N ARG A 160 -17.85 15.57 16.51
CA ARG A 160 -17.53 16.22 15.24
C ARG A 160 -16.09 15.93 14.82
N MET A 161 -15.13 16.05 15.72
CA MET A 161 -13.73 15.76 15.45
C MET A 161 -13.47 14.30 15.13
N LYS A 162 -14.26 13.34 15.62
CA LYS A 162 -14.17 11.94 15.23
C LYS A 162 -14.52 11.75 13.75
N LYS A 163 -15.63 12.38 13.29
CA LYS A 163 -16.03 12.34 11.87
C LYS A 163 -15.00 13.01 10.99
N ILE A 164 -14.57 14.22 11.32
CA ILE A 164 -13.58 14.98 10.54
C ILE A 164 -12.25 14.24 10.43
N ARG A 165 -11.83 13.51 11.47
CA ARG A 165 -10.64 12.65 11.40
C ARG A 165 -10.80 11.48 10.42
N GLY A 166 -12.01 10.91 10.30
CA GLY A 166 -12.31 9.92 9.26
C GLY A 166 -12.06 10.53 7.88
N GLU A 167 -12.78 11.61 7.55
CA GLU A 167 -12.63 12.33 6.28
C GLU A 167 -11.18 12.76 5.99
N PHE A 168 -10.47 13.21 7.02
CA PHE A 168 -9.05 13.58 6.91
C PHE A 168 -8.15 12.39 6.61
N ASN A 169 -8.34 11.26 7.28
CA ASN A 169 -7.54 10.06 7.04
C ASN A 169 -7.82 9.48 5.65
N ASP A 170 -9.07 9.49 5.18
CA ASP A 170 -9.44 9.04 3.84
C ASP A 170 -8.76 9.92 2.77
N ALA A 171 -8.77 11.24 2.96
CA ALA A 171 -8.06 12.16 2.08
C ALA A 171 -6.53 11.92 2.08
N CYS A 172 -5.93 11.69 3.27
CA CYS A 172 -4.52 11.35 3.39
C CYS A 172 -4.19 10.01 2.71
N GLN A 173 -5.06 9.03 2.78
CA GLN A 173 -4.88 7.74 2.10
C GLN A 173 -4.94 7.89 0.57
N GLY A 174 -5.84 8.72 0.06
CA GLY A 174 -5.89 9.05 -1.37
C GLY A 174 -4.60 9.73 -1.86
N ILE A 175 -4.05 10.65 -1.07
CA ILE A 175 -2.76 11.29 -1.34
C ILE A 175 -1.62 10.26 -1.32
N TYR A 176 -1.57 9.39 -0.32
CA TYR A 176 -0.58 8.30 -0.24
C TYR A 176 -0.61 7.41 -1.48
N ALA A 177 -1.79 7.01 -1.92
CA ALA A 177 -1.96 6.21 -3.13
C ALA A 177 -1.38 6.90 -4.36
N GLN A 178 -1.62 8.21 -4.51
CA GLN A 178 -1.05 9.00 -5.60
C GLN A 178 0.48 9.12 -5.48
N TRP A 179 1.03 9.32 -4.28
CA TRP A 179 2.47 9.32 -4.09
C TRP A 179 3.10 8.00 -4.49
N LEU A 180 2.52 6.89 -4.05
CA LEU A 180 3.03 5.57 -4.39
C LEU A 180 3.03 5.31 -5.91
N ARG A 181 1.99 5.77 -6.62
CA ARG A 181 1.90 5.70 -8.09
C ARG A 181 2.98 6.54 -8.77
N HIS A 182 3.15 7.80 -8.35
CA HIS A 182 4.05 8.74 -9.00
C HIS A 182 5.51 8.59 -8.61
N SER A 183 5.81 7.88 -7.53
CA SER A 183 7.18 7.61 -7.09
C SER A 183 7.95 6.83 -8.16
N LYS A 184 9.18 7.24 -8.45
CA LYS A 184 9.99 6.68 -9.55
C LYS A 184 10.85 5.47 -9.16
N TRP A 185 10.66 4.93 -7.96
CA TRP A 185 11.44 3.77 -7.55
C TRP A 185 11.03 2.50 -8.32
N HIS A 186 12.00 1.63 -8.50
CA HIS A 186 11.81 0.31 -9.10
C HIS A 186 12.64 -0.71 -8.33
N SER A 187 12.13 -1.92 -8.24
CA SER A 187 12.86 -3.07 -7.70
C SER A 187 12.97 -4.17 -8.75
N PRO A 188 14.10 -4.89 -8.83
CA PRO A 188 14.24 -6.01 -9.75
C PRO A 188 13.32 -7.19 -9.38
N LEU A 189 13.02 -7.39 -8.11
CA LEU A 189 12.22 -8.52 -7.64
C LEU A 189 11.34 -8.11 -6.46
N LEU A 190 10.11 -8.61 -6.46
CA LEU A 190 9.24 -8.71 -5.29
C LEU A 190 9.09 -10.18 -4.92
N ILE A 191 9.37 -10.52 -3.67
CA ILE A 191 9.00 -11.81 -3.08
C ILE A 191 7.84 -11.58 -2.13
N LEU A 192 6.73 -12.24 -2.38
CA LEU A 192 5.55 -12.17 -1.54
C LEU A 192 5.32 -13.53 -0.89
N ASP A 193 5.56 -13.59 0.39
CA ASP A 193 5.25 -14.77 1.20
C ASP A 193 3.77 -14.79 1.57
N GLU A 194 3.23 -15.99 1.77
CA GLU A 194 1.80 -16.23 2.07
C GLU A 194 0.87 -15.56 1.03
N ALA A 195 1.20 -15.71 -0.24
CA ALA A 195 0.49 -15.07 -1.35
C ALA A 195 -1.01 -15.45 -1.42
N HIS A 196 -1.43 -16.53 -0.74
CA HIS A 196 -2.85 -16.89 -0.63
C HIS A 196 -3.69 -15.80 0.05
N HIS A 197 -3.12 -14.90 0.82
CA HIS A 197 -3.82 -13.74 1.35
C HIS A 197 -4.24 -12.72 0.27
N ALA A 198 -3.66 -12.78 -0.94
CA ALA A 198 -4.08 -11.96 -2.08
C ALA A 198 -5.34 -12.47 -2.80
N LYS A 199 -5.89 -13.61 -2.38
CA LYS A 199 -7.03 -14.28 -3.01
C LYS A 199 -8.35 -13.49 -2.93
N ASN A 200 -8.55 -12.74 -1.88
CA ASN A 200 -9.79 -12.01 -1.66
C ASN A 200 -9.70 -10.59 -2.25
N ASP A 201 -10.66 -10.24 -3.09
CA ASP A 201 -10.74 -8.94 -3.78
C ASP A 201 -10.74 -7.74 -2.85
N HIS A 202 -11.24 -7.94 -1.64
CA HIS A 202 -11.33 -6.90 -0.61
C HIS A 202 -10.10 -6.82 0.28
N THR A 203 -9.09 -7.69 0.10
CA THR A 203 -7.85 -7.57 0.86
C THR A 203 -7.03 -6.41 0.32
N ASN A 204 -6.42 -5.67 1.24
CA ASN A 204 -5.50 -4.59 0.91
C ASN A 204 -4.38 -5.04 -0.05
N LEU A 205 -3.98 -6.31 0.05
CA LEU A 205 -2.95 -6.90 -0.80
C LEU A 205 -3.40 -7.05 -2.25
N ALA A 206 -4.62 -7.55 -2.49
CA ALA A 206 -5.18 -7.67 -3.84
C ALA A 206 -5.30 -6.30 -4.53
N GLN A 207 -5.69 -5.26 -3.78
CA GLN A 207 -5.82 -3.89 -4.30
C GLN A 207 -4.48 -3.28 -4.73
N LEU A 208 -3.35 -3.73 -4.16
CA LEU A 208 -2.03 -3.22 -4.53
C LEU A 208 -1.64 -3.57 -5.98
N PHE A 209 -2.09 -4.71 -6.49
CA PHE A 209 -1.72 -5.24 -7.81
C PHE A 209 -2.84 -5.17 -8.84
N ARG A 210 -4.09 -4.96 -8.42
CA ARG A 210 -5.26 -4.98 -9.31
C ARG A 210 -5.51 -3.64 -9.99
N GLN A 211 -6.06 -3.76 -11.19
CA GLN A 211 -6.68 -2.66 -11.91
C GLN A 211 -8.20 -2.78 -11.67
N SER A 212 -8.79 -1.87 -10.90
CA SER A 212 -10.21 -1.90 -10.56
C SER A 212 -11.08 -1.30 -11.69
N SER A 213 -10.54 -0.36 -12.45
CA SER A 213 -11.16 0.28 -13.61
C SER A 213 -10.10 0.82 -14.57
N ALA A 214 -10.50 1.28 -15.75
CA ALA A 214 -9.58 1.88 -16.72
C ALA A 214 -8.80 3.07 -16.16
N ASP A 215 -9.39 3.80 -15.21
CA ASP A 215 -8.80 4.98 -14.57
C ASP A 215 -8.09 4.69 -13.25
N ASP A 216 -8.30 3.50 -12.66
CA ASP A 216 -7.73 3.13 -11.38
C ASP A 216 -6.54 2.18 -11.56
N VAL A 217 -5.37 2.75 -11.81
CA VAL A 217 -4.12 2.02 -11.94
C VAL A 217 -3.69 1.49 -10.57
N SER A 218 -3.35 0.22 -10.47
CA SER A 218 -2.88 -0.41 -9.23
C SER A 218 -1.67 0.34 -8.64
N LEU A 219 -1.57 0.39 -7.32
CA LEU A 219 -0.58 1.19 -6.60
C LEU A 219 0.86 0.77 -6.90
N LEU A 220 1.10 -0.52 -7.11
CA LEU A 220 2.43 -1.09 -7.32
C LEU A 220 2.70 -1.51 -8.77
N ARG A 221 1.81 -1.18 -9.70
CA ARG A 221 1.99 -1.53 -11.12
C ARG A 221 3.26 -0.91 -11.69
N GLY A 222 4.06 -1.75 -12.36
CA GLY A 222 5.30 -1.32 -13.01
C GLY A 222 6.45 -0.99 -12.05
N LYS A 223 6.31 -1.29 -10.75
CA LYS A 223 7.36 -1.06 -9.75
C LYS A 223 8.36 -2.22 -9.69
N PHE A 224 7.97 -3.42 -10.06
CA PHE A 224 8.78 -4.62 -10.01
C PHE A 224 9.03 -5.17 -11.41
N GLN A 225 10.26 -5.62 -11.68
CA GLN A 225 10.58 -6.29 -12.93
C GLN A 225 10.08 -7.74 -12.93
N ARG A 226 10.14 -8.39 -11.76
CA ARG A 226 9.69 -9.77 -11.53
C ARG A 226 8.98 -9.88 -10.20
N MET A 227 8.09 -10.87 -10.10
CA MET A 227 7.40 -11.20 -8.86
C MET A 227 7.52 -12.70 -8.61
N LEU A 228 7.75 -13.07 -7.35
CA LEU A 228 7.74 -14.45 -6.86
C LEU A 228 6.72 -14.53 -5.72
N PHE A 229 5.70 -15.35 -5.90
CA PHE A 229 4.68 -15.59 -4.91
C PHE A 229 4.90 -16.96 -4.27
N LEU A 230 5.04 -16.99 -2.96
CA LEU A 230 5.22 -18.19 -2.17
C LEU A 230 3.92 -18.48 -1.42
N THR A 231 3.52 -19.75 -1.36
CA THR A 231 2.39 -20.19 -0.55
C THR A 231 2.56 -21.64 -0.17
N ALA A 232 2.28 -21.96 1.08
CA ALA A 232 2.28 -23.32 1.58
C ALA A 232 1.02 -24.11 1.15
N THR A 233 -0.04 -23.41 0.72
CA THR A 233 -1.37 -24.01 0.48
C THR A 233 -1.97 -23.64 -0.89
N PRO A 234 -1.26 -23.91 -2.01
CA PRO A 234 -1.76 -23.54 -3.34
C PRO A 234 -3.05 -24.28 -3.71
N PHE A 235 -3.24 -25.50 -3.19
CA PHE A 235 -4.42 -26.34 -3.49
C PHE A 235 -5.65 -26.04 -2.61
N GLN A 236 -5.51 -25.27 -1.54
CA GLN A 236 -6.65 -24.75 -0.75
C GLN A 236 -7.31 -23.54 -1.43
N LEU A 237 -6.64 -22.99 -2.42
CA LEU A 237 -7.23 -21.94 -3.26
C LEU A 237 -8.25 -22.59 -4.19
N GLY A 238 -9.49 -22.13 -4.16
CA GLY A 238 -10.43 -22.45 -5.21
C GLY A 238 -9.88 -21.98 -6.57
N HIS A 239 -10.25 -22.62 -7.66
CA HIS A 239 -9.71 -22.33 -9.00
C HIS A 239 -9.76 -20.83 -9.35
N GLN A 240 -10.83 -20.14 -8.97
CA GLN A 240 -10.96 -18.69 -9.20
C GLN A 240 -10.00 -17.87 -8.34
N GLU A 241 -9.70 -18.32 -7.14
CA GLU A 241 -8.75 -17.64 -6.26
C GLU A 241 -7.32 -17.76 -6.80
N LEU A 242 -6.95 -18.94 -7.31
CA LEU A 242 -5.66 -19.16 -7.97
C LEU A 242 -5.50 -18.23 -9.19
N ILE A 243 -6.51 -18.17 -10.06
CA ILE A 243 -6.50 -17.27 -11.22
C ILE A 243 -6.34 -15.80 -10.78
N ARG A 244 -6.98 -15.38 -9.70
CA ARG A 244 -6.82 -14.01 -9.18
C ARG A 244 -5.39 -13.73 -8.73
N VAL A 245 -4.75 -14.66 -8.04
CA VAL A 245 -3.34 -14.53 -7.64
C VAL A 245 -2.45 -14.44 -8.87
N ILE A 246 -2.64 -15.31 -9.87
CA ILE A 246 -1.87 -15.31 -11.12
C ILE A 246 -2.06 -14.01 -11.90
N ARG A 247 -3.28 -13.47 -11.97
CA ARG A 247 -3.52 -12.17 -12.61
C ARG A 247 -2.77 -11.00 -11.97
N SER A 248 -2.36 -11.12 -10.72
CA SER A 248 -1.54 -10.10 -10.06
C SER A 248 -0.15 -9.95 -10.70
N PHE A 249 0.36 -10.96 -11.41
CA PHE A 249 1.60 -10.85 -12.19
C PHE A 249 1.52 -9.84 -13.35
N ASP A 250 0.32 -9.44 -13.77
CA ASP A 250 0.15 -8.36 -14.76
C ASP A 250 0.70 -7.01 -14.27
N ALA A 251 0.90 -6.85 -12.97
CA ALA A 251 1.45 -5.64 -12.39
C ALA A 251 2.97 -5.48 -12.55
N ILE A 252 3.68 -6.42 -13.15
CA ILE A 252 5.12 -6.28 -13.43
C ILE A 252 5.40 -5.16 -14.44
N ARG A 253 6.66 -4.79 -14.56
CA ARG A 253 7.11 -3.79 -15.52
C ARG A 253 7.40 -4.43 -16.88
N TRP A 254 6.47 -4.34 -17.81
CA TRP A 254 6.55 -4.91 -19.16
C TRP A 254 7.48 -4.14 -20.11
N SER A 255 7.78 -2.86 -19.84
CA SER A 255 8.52 -1.97 -20.75
C SER A 255 9.96 -1.68 -20.28
N SER A 256 10.75 -2.68 -19.97
CA SER A 256 12.15 -2.48 -19.57
C SER A 256 13.12 -3.28 -20.46
N ARG A 257 14.42 -2.90 -20.46
CA ARG A 257 15.48 -3.70 -21.14
C ARG A 257 15.58 -5.14 -20.61
N ARG A 258 15.06 -5.40 -19.40
CA ARG A 258 15.01 -6.71 -18.74
C ARG A 258 13.57 -7.22 -18.65
N ALA A 259 12.69 -6.76 -19.55
CA ALA A 259 11.32 -7.26 -19.65
C ALA A 259 11.34 -8.78 -19.91
N PRO A 260 10.27 -9.50 -19.54
CA PRO A 260 10.10 -10.90 -19.96
C PRO A 260 10.22 -11.06 -21.49
N THR A 261 10.73 -12.18 -21.94
CA THR A 261 10.78 -12.53 -23.38
C THR A 261 9.39 -12.73 -23.96
N ILE A 262 8.43 -13.10 -23.14
CA ILE A 262 7.02 -13.24 -23.49
C ILE A 262 6.31 -11.88 -23.39
N SER A 263 5.42 -11.59 -24.31
CA SER A 263 4.64 -10.34 -24.29
C SER A 263 3.54 -10.37 -23.23
N ARG A 264 3.07 -9.18 -22.84
CA ARG A 264 1.94 -9.07 -21.90
C ARG A 264 0.67 -9.75 -22.44
N ASP A 265 0.40 -9.59 -23.73
CA ASP A 265 -0.82 -10.12 -24.35
C ASP A 265 -0.77 -11.66 -24.42
N GLU A 266 0.40 -12.25 -24.68
CA GLU A 266 0.61 -13.69 -24.60
C GLU A 266 0.33 -14.22 -23.18
N VAL A 267 0.87 -13.58 -22.13
CA VAL A 267 0.59 -13.98 -20.74
C VAL A 267 -0.89 -13.88 -20.42
N GLN A 268 -1.57 -12.83 -20.86
CA GLN A 268 -3.01 -12.68 -20.64
C GLN A 268 -3.81 -13.77 -21.39
N SER A 269 -3.38 -14.14 -22.58
CA SER A 269 -3.96 -15.25 -23.34
C SER A 269 -3.80 -16.59 -22.61
N GLU A 270 -2.60 -16.88 -22.11
CA GLU A 270 -2.30 -18.09 -21.33
C GLU A 270 -3.13 -18.17 -20.04
N ILE A 271 -3.26 -17.06 -19.31
CA ILE A 271 -4.11 -17.00 -18.11
C ILE A 271 -5.57 -17.30 -18.46
N LYS A 272 -6.05 -16.79 -19.58
CA LYS A 272 -7.43 -17.05 -20.03
C LYS A 272 -7.62 -18.53 -20.42
N GLN A 273 -6.65 -19.14 -21.10
CA GLN A 273 -6.70 -20.56 -21.43
C GLN A 273 -6.68 -21.43 -20.18
N LEU A 274 -5.84 -21.08 -19.19
CA LEU A 274 -5.80 -21.75 -17.89
C LEU A 274 -7.15 -21.64 -17.16
N GLU A 275 -7.79 -20.48 -17.18
CA GLU A 275 -9.13 -20.26 -16.57
C GLU A 275 -10.18 -21.19 -17.21
N VAL A 276 -10.19 -21.27 -18.55
CA VAL A 276 -11.08 -22.16 -19.30
C VAL A 276 -10.84 -23.63 -18.94
N ALA A 277 -9.57 -24.05 -18.86
CA ALA A 277 -9.21 -25.43 -18.52
C ALA A 277 -9.62 -25.79 -17.08
N LEU A 278 -9.39 -24.88 -16.12
CA LEU A 278 -9.80 -25.08 -14.74
C LEU A 278 -11.33 -25.14 -14.56
N ASP A 279 -12.07 -24.32 -15.31
CA ASP A 279 -13.54 -24.38 -15.31
C ASP A 279 -14.09 -25.67 -15.96
N ALA A 280 -13.42 -26.17 -17.00
CA ALA A 280 -13.73 -27.46 -17.62
C ALA A 280 -13.48 -28.62 -16.64
N ASN A 281 -12.34 -28.62 -15.96
CA ASN A 281 -12.01 -29.62 -14.94
C ASN A 281 -13.04 -29.61 -13.79
N ARG A 282 -13.41 -28.42 -13.31
CA ARG A 282 -14.43 -28.29 -12.25
C ARG A 282 -15.79 -28.84 -12.69
N ARG A 283 -16.18 -28.61 -13.95
CA ARG A 283 -17.44 -29.18 -14.49
C ARG A 283 -17.38 -30.69 -14.56
N ALA A 284 -16.26 -31.24 -15.06
CA ALA A 284 -16.04 -32.67 -15.11
C ALA A 284 -16.06 -33.33 -13.72
N GLY A 285 -15.38 -32.71 -12.73
CA GLY A 285 -15.42 -33.16 -11.35
C GLY A 285 -16.83 -33.23 -10.76
N ARG A 286 -17.61 -32.16 -10.95
CA ARG A 286 -19.02 -32.14 -10.49
C ARG A 286 -19.86 -33.23 -11.17
N GLN A 287 -19.62 -33.50 -12.44
CA GLN A 287 -20.31 -34.58 -13.18
C GLN A 287 -19.91 -35.94 -12.62
N LEU A 288 -18.63 -36.14 -12.34
CA LEU A 288 -18.13 -37.35 -11.70
C LEU A 288 -18.78 -37.54 -10.30
N ASP A 289 -18.76 -36.50 -9.47
CA ASP A 289 -19.35 -36.55 -8.13
C ASP A 289 -20.84 -36.92 -8.20
N ARG A 290 -21.55 -36.36 -9.17
CA ARG A 290 -22.97 -36.65 -9.39
C ARG A 290 -23.16 -38.11 -9.80
N LEU A 291 -22.44 -38.60 -10.79
CA LEU A 291 -22.51 -39.99 -11.25
C LEU A 291 -22.13 -40.97 -10.15
N TRP A 292 -21.08 -40.63 -9.36
CA TRP A 292 -20.68 -41.42 -8.21
C TRP A 292 -21.76 -41.47 -7.13
N GLY A 293 -22.44 -40.36 -6.86
CA GLY A 293 -23.57 -40.31 -5.91
C GLY A 293 -24.84 -41.01 -6.38
N GLU A 294 -24.95 -41.34 -7.68
CA GLU A 294 -26.07 -42.14 -8.23
C GLU A 294 -25.85 -43.63 -8.08
N ILE A 295 -24.62 -44.10 -7.78
CA ILE A 295 -24.30 -45.52 -7.56
C ILE A 295 -24.97 -45.97 -6.24
N ARG A 296 -25.87 -46.95 -6.34
CA ARG A 296 -26.56 -47.55 -5.21
C ARG A 296 -25.92 -48.89 -4.86
N PRO A 297 -25.97 -49.29 -3.58
CA PRO A 297 -25.45 -50.63 -3.15
C PRO A 297 -26.02 -51.81 -3.97
N GLU A 298 -27.27 -51.68 -4.39
CA GLU A 298 -27.96 -52.71 -5.18
C GLU A 298 -27.34 -52.87 -6.57
N MET A 299 -26.72 -51.81 -7.13
CA MET A 299 -26.04 -51.85 -8.43
C MET A 299 -24.67 -52.53 -8.35
N LEU A 300 -24.12 -52.65 -7.16
CA LEU A 300 -22.81 -53.27 -6.90
C LEU A 300 -22.94 -54.75 -6.47
N SER A 301 -24.16 -55.21 -6.15
CA SER A 301 -24.40 -56.58 -5.66
C SER A 301 -24.18 -57.68 -6.70
N GLU A 302 -24.24 -57.35 -8.00
CA GLU A 302 -24.00 -58.28 -9.11
C GLU A 302 -22.57 -58.28 -9.67
N LEU A 303 -21.74 -57.29 -9.25
CA LEU A 303 -20.35 -57.17 -9.67
C LEU A 303 -19.44 -57.40 -8.47
N SER A 304 -18.61 -58.46 -8.51
CA SER A 304 -17.57 -58.58 -7.51
C SER A 304 -16.65 -57.34 -7.59
N ILE A 305 -16.24 -56.79 -6.45
CA ILE A 305 -15.30 -55.67 -6.37
C ILE A 305 -14.04 -55.97 -7.18
N ASP A 306 -13.63 -57.23 -7.26
CA ASP A 306 -12.47 -57.71 -8.03
C ASP A 306 -12.65 -57.64 -9.54
N ALA A 307 -13.89 -57.63 -10.06
CA ALA A 307 -14.15 -57.44 -11.49
C ALA A 307 -14.19 -55.95 -11.89
N TRP A 308 -14.20 -55.09 -10.91
CA TRP A 308 -14.23 -53.61 -11.11
C TRP A 308 -12.83 -52.99 -11.11
N TRP A 309 -11.85 -53.66 -10.51
CA TRP A 309 -10.42 -53.31 -10.52
C TRP A 309 -9.70 -54.09 -11.60
#